data_1d490e1c3361a7ce46588aae12b204c7
#
_entry.id   1d490e1c3361a7ce46588aae12b204c7
#
_cell.length_a   1.000
_cell.length_b   1.000
_cell.length_c   1.000
_cell.angle_alpha   90.00
_cell.angle_beta   90.00
_cell.angle_gamma   90.00
#
_symmetry.space_group_name_H-M   'P 1'
#
loop_
_entity.id
_entity.type
_entity.pdbx_description
1 polymer ?
#
loop_
_entity_poly.entity_id
_entity_poly.type
_entity_poly.pdbx_seq_one_letter_code
_entity_poly.pdbx_strand_id
1 'polypeptide(L)'
;VAVAIEAGGKTLIRVADDGEGMGREDALLALDRHATSKIRTADDLVGIGTFGFRGEALPSIAAVSRFELETAAAADALGTRIVATGGLVSAVEDVARQPGTTVVVRSLFFNTPARRKFLRSARSETRAATEAVVTLALALPRLGVSMLADGRQVVEALPAPGLAERVAQLLGRGFAATLLPVAHEAGAVKVAGLVQRPADAAPAGRVAHLFVNGRPVRDHFLVRAAERGYRATVPAGSRPGVILALEVPAGDVDVNVHPAKLEVRFRDRYAVEAAVEEAVHRALGDLVSAAPMGTGPMPWEHRAVTGAGPRRAESGPPELFAGALAGLDEELAEGEEPEEGAAEDAAAPAAGAVAAPAPGGRQARVLAQVHSAYILVEVPQALLIVDQHSAHERVLYERTMRALAAKADGAQKLLFPLTVEFSPGELDAIEVHGELLARLGYELAPFGGRSVVVHAVPAPHARFDAARCLREVVADLAGGRFGGLTNPLERFASTFACRAAIKAGQALTDQEMRELVERLFASDLPAHDVHGRPTIVQLPLGELERRFGRR
;
A
#
# COMPACT_ATOMS: atom_id res chain seq x y z
N VAL A 1 27.25 3.83 1.49
CA VAL A 1 27.03 4.95 2.43
C VAL A 1 26.86 4.38 3.83
N ALA A 2 27.63 4.91 4.80
CA ALA A 2 27.55 4.54 6.21
C ALA A 2 27.10 5.72 7.06
N VAL A 3 26.06 5.51 7.89
CA VAL A 3 25.52 6.50 8.79
C VAL A 3 25.76 6.07 10.24
N ALA A 4 26.17 6.98 11.10
CA ALA A 4 26.25 6.73 12.54
C ALA A 4 25.63 7.91 13.30
N ILE A 5 24.78 7.62 14.27
CA ILE A 5 24.18 8.62 15.15
C ILE A 5 24.33 8.23 16.62
N GLU A 6 24.43 9.24 17.48
CA GLU A 6 24.43 9.06 18.93
C GLU A 6 23.39 9.98 19.57
N ALA A 7 22.69 9.48 20.60
CA ALA A 7 21.63 10.17 21.31
C ALA A 7 20.57 10.78 20.35
N GLY A 8 20.17 10.02 19.31
CA GLY A 8 19.23 10.50 18.29
C GLY A 8 19.79 11.62 17.42
N GLY A 9 21.10 11.67 17.19
CA GLY A 9 21.76 12.72 16.42
C GLY A 9 22.05 14.01 17.19
N LYS A 10 21.69 14.10 18.46
CA LYS A 10 21.96 15.29 19.30
C LYS A 10 23.45 15.44 19.61
N THR A 11 24.14 14.31 19.82
CA THR A 11 25.56 14.26 20.16
C THR A 11 26.41 14.13 18.91
N LEU A 12 26.04 13.19 18.03
CA LEU A 12 26.78 12.87 16.81
C LEU A 12 25.84 12.49 15.68
N ILE A 13 26.10 13.04 14.49
CA ILE A 13 25.65 12.51 13.21
C ILE A 13 26.89 12.40 12.32
N ARG A 14 27.20 11.21 11.84
CA ARG A 14 28.29 10.96 10.91
C ARG A 14 27.73 10.27 9.66
N VAL A 15 28.01 10.82 8.50
CA VAL A 15 27.65 10.23 7.21
C VAL A 15 28.92 10.12 6.38
N ALA A 16 29.24 8.92 5.94
CA ALA A 16 30.39 8.64 5.10
C ALA A 16 29.96 7.94 3.82
N ASP A 17 30.48 8.39 2.69
CA ASP A 17 30.30 7.77 1.38
C ASP A 17 31.66 7.50 0.71
N ASP A 18 31.63 6.63 -0.27
CA ASP A 18 32.70 6.23 -1.18
C ASP A 18 32.46 6.75 -2.61
N GLY A 19 31.82 7.92 -2.73
CA GLY A 19 31.49 8.58 -3.98
C GLY A 19 32.65 9.32 -4.62
N GLU A 20 32.34 10.24 -5.52
CA GLU A 20 33.34 11.00 -6.28
C GLU A 20 34.20 11.92 -5.41
N GLY A 21 33.70 12.31 -4.24
CA GLY A 21 34.34 13.29 -3.37
C GLY A 21 34.37 14.70 -3.96
N MET A 22 35.19 15.56 -3.38
CA MET A 22 35.40 16.95 -3.81
C MET A 22 36.87 17.33 -3.72
N GLY A 23 37.34 18.12 -4.68
CA GLY A 23 38.63 18.79 -4.58
C GLY A 23 38.60 19.90 -3.52
N ARG A 24 39.77 20.44 -3.16
CA ARG A 24 39.92 21.44 -2.08
C ARG A 24 39.05 22.68 -2.29
N GLU A 25 39.03 23.20 -3.52
CA GLU A 25 38.24 24.39 -3.85
C GLU A 25 36.74 24.14 -3.75
N ASP A 26 36.26 22.99 -4.28
CA ASP A 26 34.86 22.60 -4.20
C ASP A 26 34.42 22.33 -2.77
N ALA A 27 35.30 21.75 -1.94
CA ALA A 27 35.03 21.51 -0.53
C ALA A 27 34.82 22.81 0.27
N LEU A 28 35.62 23.85 -0.03
CA LEU A 28 35.45 25.18 0.55
C LEU A 28 34.17 25.86 0.06
N LEU A 29 33.92 25.80 -1.25
CA LEU A 29 32.69 26.34 -1.86
C LEU A 29 31.43 25.63 -1.33
N ALA A 30 31.50 24.36 -0.97
CA ALA A 30 30.36 23.61 -0.43
C ALA A 30 29.87 24.14 0.93
N LEU A 31 30.69 24.94 1.63
CA LEU A 31 30.32 25.65 2.88
C LEU A 31 29.85 27.10 2.64
N ASP A 32 29.98 27.61 1.44
CA ASP A 32 29.46 28.94 1.08
C ASP A 32 27.95 28.85 0.77
N ARG A 33 27.21 29.87 1.20
CA ARG A 33 25.79 29.97 0.89
C ARG A 33 25.58 30.19 -0.60
N HIS A 34 24.61 29.45 -1.16
CA HIS A 34 24.23 29.50 -2.57
C HIS A 34 25.25 28.89 -3.56
N ALA A 35 26.35 28.34 -3.09
CA ALA A 35 27.27 27.61 -3.95
C ALA A 35 26.74 26.19 -4.22
N THR A 36 26.57 25.83 -5.48
CA THR A 36 26.17 24.50 -5.91
C THR A 36 26.82 24.13 -7.22
N SER A 37 27.39 22.94 -7.32
CA SER A 37 27.88 22.37 -8.57
C SER A 37 26.77 21.76 -9.44
N LYS A 38 25.53 21.68 -8.92
CA LYS A 38 24.42 20.89 -9.50
C LYS A 38 23.45 21.71 -10.35
N ILE A 39 23.53 23.05 -10.30
CA ILE A 39 22.70 23.97 -11.07
C ILE A 39 23.61 25.05 -11.68
N ARG A 40 23.61 25.19 -13.00
CA ARG A 40 24.35 26.19 -13.76
C ARG A 40 23.44 27.16 -14.52
N THR A 41 22.24 26.69 -14.89
CA THR A 41 21.25 27.42 -15.66
C THR A 41 19.88 27.40 -14.98
N ALA A 42 18.99 28.33 -15.35
CA ALA A 42 17.62 28.37 -14.88
C ALA A 42 16.83 27.10 -15.29
N ASP A 43 17.17 26.49 -16.42
CA ASP A 43 16.54 25.27 -16.92
C ASP A 43 16.91 24.05 -16.09
N ASP A 44 18.08 24.03 -15.43
CA ASP A 44 18.47 22.96 -14.50
C ASP A 44 17.53 22.90 -13.27
N LEU A 45 16.83 24.00 -12.94
CA LEU A 45 15.83 24.05 -11.88
C LEU A 45 14.56 23.27 -12.21
N VAL A 46 14.25 23.09 -13.48
CA VAL A 46 13.04 22.41 -13.96
C VAL A 46 13.26 20.89 -14.00
N GLY A 47 14.51 20.42 -14.21
CA GLY A 47 14.84 18.99 -14.39
C GLY A 47 15.69 18.38 -13.28
N ILE A 48 15.57 18.83 -12.03
CA ILE A 48 16.48 18.42 -10.94
C ILE A 48 16.39 16.93 -10.63
N GLY A 49 17.36 16.14 -11.13
CA GLY A 49 17.53 14.71 -10.83
C GLY A 49 18.29 14.39 -9.54
N THR A 50 18.75 15.40 -8.78
CA THR A 50 19.57 15.23 -7.57
C THR A 50 18.81 15.64 -6.31
N PHE A 51 19.04 14.96 -5.17
CA PHE A 51 18.40 15.25 -3.87
C PHE A 51 18.73 16.67 -3.34
N GLY A 52 19.91 17.20 -3.63
CA GLY A 52 20.36 18.53 -3.22
C GLY A 52 20.58 19.46 -4.41
N PHE A 53 20.11 20.71 -4.35
CA PHE A 53 20.27 21.70 -5.43
C PHE A 53 20.41 23.16 -4.97
N ARG A 54 20.10 23.50 -3.69
CA ARG A 54 20.10 24.91 -3.23
C ARG A 54 21.44 25.39 -2.71
N GLY A 55 22.45 24.51 -2.53
CA GLY A 55 23.74 24.90 -1.93
C GLY A 55 23.65 25.45 -0.50
N GLU A 56 22.56 25.12 0.25
CA GLU A 56 22.33 25.71 1.58
C GLU A 56 22.40 24.68 2.71
N ALA A 57 22.43 23.37 2.41
CA ALA A 57 22.32 22.35 3.45
C ALA A 57 23.56 22.31 4.35
N LEU A 58 24.75 22.16 3.78
CA LEU A 58 26.00 22.08 4.55
C LEU A 58 26.28 23.40 5.32
N PRO A 59 26.17 24.61 4.71
CA PRO A 59 26.32 25.85 5.45
C PRO A 59 25.35 26.00 6.62
N SER A 60 24.08 25.62 6.43
CA SER A 60 23.06 25.70 7.48
C SER A 60 23.33 24.73 8.63
N ILE A 61 23.82 23.51 8.35
CA ILE A 61 24.21 22.53 9.37
C ILE A 61 25.45 23.03 10.11
N ALA A 62 26.48 23.48 9.41
CA ALA A 62 27.71 24.03 10.00
C ALA A 62 27.44 25.23 10.93
N ALA A 63 26.48 26.11 10.57
CA ALA A 63 26.11 27.27 11.36
C ALA A 63 25.54 26.94 12.75
N VAL A 64 25.00 25.74 12.97
CA VAL A 64 24.34 25.34 14.22
C VAL A 64 25.00 24.15 14.92
N SER A 65 26.20 23.77 14.51
CA SER A 65 26.90 22.60 15.01
C SER A 65 28.42 22.79 15.10
N ARG A 66 29.10 21.81 15.66
CA ARG A 66 30.52 21.55 15.45
C ARG A 66 30.62 20.60 14.26
N PHE A 67 31.02 21.17 13.15
CA PHE A 67 30.99 20.54 11.83
C PHE A 67 32.39 20.15 11.38
N GLU A 68 32.51 18.98 10.78
CA GLU A 68 33.73 18.50 10.15
C GLU A 68 33.37 17.87 8.80
N LEU A 69 34.11 18.24 7.77
CA LEU A 69 34.02 17.69 6.44
C LEU A 69 35.38 17.15 6.04
N GLU A 70 35.45 15.88 5.70
CA GLU A 70 36.63 15.26 5.08
C GLU A 70 36.26 14.75 3.70
N THR A 71 36.97 15.14 2.67
CA THR A 71 36.67 14.73 1.29
C THR A 71 37.93 14.60 0.45
N ALA A 72 37.91 13.70 -0.54
CA ALA A 72 38.95 13.58 -1.55
C ALA A 72 38.32 13.21 -2.88
N ALA A 73 38.70 13.86 -3.97
CA ALA A 73 38.41 13.41 -5.32
C ALA A 73 39.38 12.32 -5.76
N ALA A 74 38.97 11.45 -6.69
CA ALA A 74 39.83 10.36 -7.18
C ALA A 74 41.13 10.83 -7.83
N ALA A 75 41.19 12.07 -8.34
CA ALA A 75 42.35 12.67 -8.97
C ALA A 75 43.34 13.30 -7.97
N ASP A 76 42.94 13.48 -6.71
CA ASP A 76 43.74 14.21 -5.72
C ASP A 76 44.66 13.27 -4.95
N ALA A 77 45.91 13.68 -4.74
CA ALA A 77 46.89 12.91 -3.97
C ALA A 77 46.58 12.91 -2.46
N LEU A 78 45.95 13.98 -1.96
CA LEU A 78 45.53 14.17 -0.58
C LEU A 78 44.11 14.70 -0.55
N GLY A 79 43.35 14.29 0.44
CA GLY A 79 42.02 14.85 0.71
C GLY A 79 42.11 16.15 1.51
N THR A 80 40.99 16.81 1.65
CA THR A 80 40.84 18.05 2.42
C THR A 80 39.94 17.80 3.63
N ARG A 81 40.39 18.24 4.79
CA ARG A 81 39.61 18.29 6.04
C ARG A 81 39.30 19.72 6.40
N ILE A 82 38.02 20.03 6.57
CA ILE A 82 37.55 21.36 6.99
C ILE A 82 36.82 21.20 8.32
N VAL A 83 37.23 22.01 9.29
CA VAL A 83 36.58 22.09 10.61
C VAL A 83 35.91 23.44 10.77
N ALA A 84 34.64 23.44 11.13
CA ALA A 84 33.88 24.65 11.37
C ALA A 84 33.09 24.57 12.69
N THR A 85 32.96 25.68 13.39
CA THR A 85 32.19 25.78 14.63
C THR A 85 31.24 26.97 14.53
N GLY A 86 29.92 26.70 14.61
CA GLY A 86 28.91 27.75 14.50
C GLY A 86 28.95 28.54 13.19
N GLY A 87 29.37 27.87 12.10
CA GLY A 87 29.51 28.45 10.77
C GLY A 87 30.86 29.11 10.46
N LEU A 88 31.75 29.22 11.44
CA LEU A 88 33.09 29.79 11.26
C LEU A 88 34.10 28.65 11.00
N VAL A 89 34.76 28.67 9.85
CA VAL A 89 35.85 27.74 9.54
C VAL A 89 37.04 28.05 10.44
N SER A 90 37.49 27.03 11.19
CA SER A 90 38.60 27.14 12.14
C SER A 90 39.88 26.47 11.63
N ALA A 91 39.77 25.47 10.78
CA ALA A 91 40.92 24.78 10.18
C ALA A 91 40.58 24.24 8.78
N VAL A 92 41.60 24.25 7.91
CA VAL A 92 41.59 23.58 6.61
C VAL A 92 42.93 22.87 6.45
N GLU A 93 42.90 21.55 6.46
CA GLU A 93 44.08 20.70 6.54
C GLU A 93 44.09 19.67 5.42
N ASP A 94 45.26 19.23 5.00
CA ASP A 94 45.37 18.08 4.12
C ASP A 94 45.28 16.79 4.93
N VAL A 95 44.58 15.80 4.43
CA VAL A 95 44.35 14.52 5.08
C VAL A 95 44.54 13.35 4.11
N ALA A 96 45.16 12.28 4.58
CA ALA A 96 45.24 11.04 3.80
C ALA A 96 43.91 10.28 3.92
N ARG A 97 43.19 10.16 2.80
CA ARG A 97 41.93 9.38 2.74
C ARG A 97 41.70 8.81 1.33
N GLN A 98 40.85 7.79 1.27
CA GLN A 98 40.33 7.27 0.00
C GLN A 98 39.29 8.24 -0.59
N PRO A 99 39.02 8.19 -1.91
CA PRO A 99 37.96 8.98 -2.52
C PRO A 99 36.61 8.84 -1.82
N GLY A 100 35.82 9.92 -1.82
CA GLY A 100 34.52 9.99 -1.16
C GLY A 100 34.43 11.13 -0.17
N THR A 101 33.33 11.18 0.60
CA THR A 101 33.10 12.27 1.56
C THR A 101 32.66 11.71 2.92
N THR A 102 33.13 12.35 3.99
CA THR A 102 32.65 12.11 5.36
C THR A 102 32.23 13.44 5.96
N VAL A 103 30.99 13.52 6.40
CA VAL A 103 30.45 14.67 7.14
C VAL A 103 30.22 14.23 8.59
N VAL A 104 30.76 15.00 9.53
CA VAL A 104 30.57 14.79 10.98
C VAL A 104 29.95 16.02 11.60
N VAL A 105 28.82 15.85 12.23
CA VAL A 105 28.07 16.89 12.94
C VAL A 105 28.02 16.54 14.41
N ARG A 106 28.63 17.36 15.25
CA ARG A 106 28.61 17.17 16.71
C ARG A 106 27.87 18.29 17.41
N SER A 107 27.21 17.97 18.53
CA SER A 107 26.53 18.93 19.39
C SER A 107 25.55 19.83 18.62
N LEU A 108 24.64 19.22 17.88
CA LEU A 108 23.63 19.92 17.08
C LEU A 108 22.85 20.94 17.93
N PHE A 109 22.69 22.16 17.43
CA PHE A 109 22.05 23.30 18.09
C PHE A 109 22.75 23.78 19.38
N PHE A 110 24.08 23.58 19.51
CA PHE A 110 24.83 24.04 20.71
C PHE A 110 24.72 25.53 20.94
N ASN A 111 24.65 26.34 19.87
CA ASN A 111 24.56 27.80 19.88
C ASN A 111 23.13 28.34 19.68
N THR A 112 22.13 27.48 19.59
CA THR A 112 20.71 27.83 19.42
C THR A 112 19.82 27.11 20.45
N PRO A 113 19.85 27.54 21.74
CA PRO A 113 19.15 26.82 22.80
C PRO A 113 17.65 26.66 22.59
N ALA A 114 17.00 27.65 21.95
CA ALA A 114 15.58 27.56 21.61
C ALA A 114 15.29 26.37 20.68
N ARG A 115 16.06 26.21 19.60
CA ARG A 115 15.90 25.07 18.67
C ARG A 115 16.22 23.74 19.35
N ARG A 116 17.23 23.70 20.24
CA ARG A 116 17.58 22.49 20.98
C ARG A 116 16.45 21.97 21.84
N LYS A 117 15.59 22.84 22.39
CA LYS A 117 14.41 22.47 23.19
C LYS A 117 13.31 21.78 22.36
N PHE A 118 13.26 22.02 21.05
CA PHE A 118 12.29 21.36 20.17
C PHE A 118 12.73 19.96 19.70
N LEU A 119 13.96 19.52 20.02
CA LEU A 119 14.36 18.15 19.74
C LEU A 119 13.57 17.19 20.63
N ARG A 120 12.95 16.22 20.02
CA ARG A 120 12.18 15.15 20.69
C ARG A 120 13.09 14.27 21.55
N SER A 121 12.57 13.19 22.12
CA SER A 121 13.38 12.19 22.82
C SER A 121 14.44 11.57 21.88
N ALA A 122 15.57 11.09 22.41
CA ALA A 122 16.58 10.42 21.60
C ALA A 122 15.99 9.25 20.79
N ARG A 123 15.07 8.50 21.39
CA ARG A 123 14.36 7.39 20.73
C ARG A 123 13.54 7.87 19.52
N SER A 124 12.79 8.97 19.66
CA SER A 124 11.98 9.52 18.56
C SER A 124 12.86 10.06 17.41
N GLU A 125 13.96 10.75 17.76
CA GLU A 125 14.90 11.26 16.75
C GLU A 125 15.65 10.12 16.04
N THR A 126 16.06 9.07 16.77
CA THR A 126 16.65 7.86 16.16
C THR A 126 15.67 7.23 15.17
N ARG A 127 14.39 7.12 15.54
CA ARG A 127 13.35 6.58 14.66
C ARG A 127 13.21 7.41 13.39
N ALA A 128 13.12 8.73 13.50
CA ALA A 128 13.01 9.63 12.35
C ALA A 128 14.24 9.54 11.42
N ALA A 129 15.44 9.44 12.00
CA ALA A 129 16.67 9.24 11.23
C ALA A 129 16.68 7.88 10.52
N THR A 130 16.26 6.81 11.20
CA THR A 130 16.15 5.47 10.60
C THR A 130 15.15 5.47 9.45
N GLU A 131 13.98 6.08 9.62
CA GLU A 131 12.97 6.21 8.55
C GLU A 131 13.53 6.95 7.33
N ALA A 132 14.26 8.05 7.54
CA ALA A 132 14.88 8.80 6.45
C ALA A 132 15.90 7.93 5.69
N VAL A 133 16.74 7.17 6.41
CA VAL A 133 17.74 6.26 5.80
C VAL A 133 17.05 5.13 5.04
N VAL A 134 16.03 4.50 5.61
CA VAL A 134 15.24 3.45 4.95
C VAL A 134 14.57 3.99 3.68
N THR A 135 13.96 5.16 3.75
CA THR A 135 13.30 5.78 2.59
C THR A 135 14.29 6.07 1.46
N LEU A 136 15.47 6.60 1.77
CA LEU A 136 16.53 6.82 0.77
C LEU A 136 17.08 5.51 0.20
N ALA A 137 17.24 4.47 1.03
CA ALA A 137 17.69 3.16 0.60
C ALA A 137 16.67 2.47 -0.33
N LEU A 138 15.36 2.69 -0.12
CA LEU A 138 14.31 2.22 -1.03
C LEU A 138 14.33 2.96 -2.38
N ALA A 139 14.62 4.27 -2.37
CA ALA A 139 14.76 5.07 -3.59
C ALA A 139 15.96 4.63 -4.45
N LEU A 140 17.02 4.10 -3.82
CA LEU A 140 18.30 3.78 -4.45
C LEU A 140 18.69 2.32 -4.18
N PRO A 141 18.03 1.32 -4.78
CA PRO A 141 18.28 -0.10 -4.49
C PRO A 141 19.72 -0.54 -4.74
N ARG A 142 20.41 0.06 -5.69
CA ARG A 142 21.80 -0.29 -6.02
C ARG A 142 22.85 0.27 -5.05
N LEU A 143 22.44 1.17 -4.15
CA LEU A 143 23.32 1.76 -3.15
C LEU A 143 23.43 0.86 -1.92
N GLY A 144 24.63 0.52 -1.47
CA GLY A 144 24.86 -0.11 -0.17
C GLY A 144 24.66 0.93 0.96
N VAL A 145 23.86 0.61 1.97
CA VAL A 145 23.53 1.52 3.07
C VAL A 145 23.64 0.79 4.40
N SER A 146 24.35 1.39 5.36
CA SER A 146 24.38 0.91 6.74
C SER A 146 24.12 2.05 7.72
N MET A 147 23.48 1.74 8.86
CA MET A 147 23.27 2.72 9.93
C MET A 147 23.52 2.12 11.30
N LEU A 148 24.31 2.83 12.08
CA LEU A 148 24.56 2.56 13.49
C LEU A 148 23.85 3.63 14.35
N ALA A 149 23.13 3.21 15.37
CA ALA A 149 22.54 4.10 16.39
C ALA A 149 23.06 3.67 17.77
N ASP A 150 23.73 4.58 18.47
CA ASP A 150 24.35 4.33 19.78
C ASP A 150 25.20 3.04 19.78
N GLY A 151 26.00 2.84 18.72
CA GLY A 151 26.89 1.68 18.52
C GLY A 151 26.20 0.38 18.09
N ARG A 152 24.86 0.37 17.94
CA ARG A 152 24.09 -0.81 17.47
C ARG A 152 23.72 -0.64 16.01
N GLN A 153 23.83 -1.71 15.24
CA GLN A 153 23.39 -1.72 13.85
C GLN A 153 21.86 -1.75 13.78
N VAL A 154 21.27 -0.73 13.11
CA VAL A 154 19.83 -0.59 12.97
C VAL A 154 19.38 -0.71 11.51
N VAL A 155 20.25 -0.42 10.55
CA VAL A 155 20.01 -0.66 9.13
C VAL A 155 21.25 -1.30 8.51
N GLU A 156 21.04 -2.36 7.72
CA GLU A 156 22.04 -2.96 6.85
C GLU A 156 21.36 -3.38 5.56
N ALA A 157 21.77 -2.78 4.45
CA ALA A 157 21.21 -3.05 3.14
C ALA A 157 22.34 -3.07 2.11
N LEU A 158 22.66 -4.25 1.60
CA LEU A 158 23.64 -4.44 0.53
C LEU A 158 23.06 -3.95 -0.80
N PRO A 159 23.90 -3.61 -1.80
CA PRO A 159 23.39 -3.32 -3.14
C PRO A 159 22.46 -4.42 -3.63
N ALA A 160 21.27 -4.04 -4.09
CA ALA A 160 20.25 -4.96 -4.57
C ALA A 160 19.96 -4.71 -6.05
N PRO A 161 19.63 -5.74 -6.84
CA PRO A 161 19.34 -5.61 -8.27
C PRO A 161 18.04 -4.84 -8.54
N GLY A 162 17.10 -4.86 -7.58
CA GLY A 162 15.81 -4.22 -7.74
C GLY A 162 15.14 -3.84 -6.41
N LEU A 163 13.95 -3.25 -6.55
CA LEU A 163 13.17 -2.77 -5.41
C LEU A 163 12.66 -3.93 -4.52
N ALA A 164 12.25 -5.06 -5.12
CA ALA A 164 11.72 -6.19 -4.36
C ALA A 164 12.74 -6.77 -3.37
N GLU A 165 13.99 -6.98 -3.83
CA GLU A 165 15.09 -7.45 -2.99
C GLU A 165 15.47 -6.42 -1.93
N ARG A 166 15.44 -5.14 -2.27
CA ARG A 166 15.68 -4.05 -1.32
C ARG A 166 14.62 -4.02 -0.22
N VAL A 167 13.35 -4.20 -0.58
CA VAL A 167 12.24 -4.30 0.37
C VAL A 167 12.42 -5.51 1.29
N ALA A 168 12.83 -6.67 0.73
CA ALA A 168 13.11 -7.87 1.54
C ALA A 168 14.24 -7.66 2.57
N GLN A 169 15.27 -6.88 2.22
CA GLN A 169 16.35 -6.51 3.15
C GLN A 169 15.89 -5.58 4.26
N LEU A 170 15.10 -4.55 3.94
CA LEU A 170 14.75 -3.47 4.85
C LEU A 170 13.48 -3.73 5.66
N LEU A 171 12.45 -4.30 5.03
CA LEU A 171 11.12 -4.50 5.62
C LEU A 171 10.82 -5.98 5.92
N GLY A 172 11.77 -6.86 5.62
CA GLY A 172 11.67 -8.29 5.89
C GLY A 172 11.10 -9.12 4.74
N ARG A 173 11.55 -10.38 4.64
CA ARG A 173 11.14 -11.30 3.58
C ARG A 173 9.65 -11.65 3.64
N GLY A 174 9.08 -11.73 4.85
CA GLY A 174 7.65 -12.01 5.04
C GLY A 174 6.79 -10.92 4.39
N PHE A 175 7.07 -9.65 4.68
CA PHE A 175 6.35 -8.54 4.05
C PHE A 175 6.59 -8.48 2.54
N ALA A 176 7.84 -8.62 2.09
CA ALA A 176 8.15 -8.62 0.66
C ALA A 176 7.39 -9.69 -0.13
N ALA A 177 7.16 -10.87 0.46
CA ALA A 177 6.39 -11.95 -0.15
C ALA A 177 4.88 -11.65 -0.29
N THR A 178 4.36 -10.64 0.41
CA THR A 178 2.96 -10.18 0.28
C THR A 178 2.77 -9.15 -0.82
N LEU A 179 3.85 -8.68 -1.47
CA LEU A 179 3.82 -7.60 -2.43
C LEU A 179 3.70 -8.11 -3.87
N LEU A 180 2.98 -7.34 -4.69
CA LEU A 180 2.80 -7.53 -6.12
C LEU A 180 3.53 -6.44 -6.88
N PRO A 181 4.17 -6.75 -8.02
CA PRO A 181 4.76 -5.74 -8.88
C PRO A 181 3.69 -4.89 -9.55
N VAL A 182 3.96 -3.59 -9.65
CA VAL A 182 3.14 -2.61 -10.38
C VAL A 182 3.99 -2.04 -11.51
N ALA A 183 3.44 -2.03 -12.72
CA ALA A 183 4.01 -1.33 -13.87
C ALA A 183 2.87 -0.84 -14.77
N HIS A 184 2.77 0.47 -14.95
CA HIS A 184 1.73 1.08 -15.79
C HIS A 184 2.23 2.39 -16.39
N GLU A 185 1.87 2.63 -17.65
CA GLU A 185 2.12 3.87 -18.36
C GLU A 185 0.79 4.49 -18.78
N ALA A 186 0.53 5.73 -18.34
CA ALA A 186 -0.64 6.51 -18.70
C ALA A 186 -0.18 7.84 -19.31
N GLY A 187 -0.17 7.92 -20.63
CA GLY A 187 0.36 9.08 -21.33
C GLY A 187 1.84 9.32 -21.01
N ALA A 188 2.15 10.46 -20.42
CA ALA A 188 3.52 10.83 -20.02
C ALA A 188 3.89 10.38 -18.59
N VAL A 189 2.94 9.83 -17.84
CA VAL A 189 3.16 9.38 -16.45
C VAL A 189 3.43 7.88 -16.45
N LYS A 190 4.56 7.48 -15.85
CA LYS A 190 4.87 6.07 -15.60
C LYS A 190 4.79 5.80 -14.11
N VAL A 191 4.15 4.70 -13.74
CA VAL A 191 4.02 4.23 -12.35
C VAL A 191 4.62 2.84 -12.27
N ALA A 192 5.60 2.67 -11.39
CA ALA A 192 6.22 1.37 -11.14
C ALA A 192 6.40 1.18 -9.62
N GLY A 193 6.49 -0.07 -9.17
CA GLY A 193 6.71 -0.33 -7.75
C GLY A 193 6.10 -1.63 -7.26
N LEU A 194 5.68 -1.61 -6.01
CA LEU A 194 5.14 -2.76 -5.30
C LEU A 194 3.92 -2.35 -4.48
N VAL A 195 2.88 -3.18 -4.49
CA VAL A 195 1.67 -3.00 -3.68
C VAL A 195 1.31 -4.29 -2.97
N GLN A 196 0.77 -4.20 -1.77
CA GLN A 196 0.44 -5.36 -0.95
C GLN A 196 -0.82 -6.07 -1.48
N ARG A 197 -0.85 -7.39 -1.45
CA ARG A 197 -2.06 -8.16 -1.78
C ARG A 197 -3.19 -7.80 -0.82
N PRO A 198 -4.44 -7.69 -1.27
CA PRO A 198 -5.59 -7.34 -0.44
C PRO A 198 -5.75 -8.25 0.80
N ALA A 199 -5.56 -9.56 0.63
CA ALA A 199 -5.68 -10.54 1.70
C ALA A 199 -4.64 -10.41 2.82
N ASP A 200 -3.52 -9.75 2.56
CA ASP A 200 -2.42 -9.55 3.50
C ASP A 200 -2.42 -8.14 4.13
N ALA A 201 -3.40 -7.29 3.77
CA ALA A 201 -3.49 -5.95 4.30
C ALA A 201 -3.94 -5.97 5.77
N ALA A 202 -3.13 -5.37 6.66
CA ALA A 202 -3.42 -5.32 8.09
C ALA A 202 -4.08 -4.00 8.51
N PRO A 203 -4.87 -3.98 9.61
CA PRO A 203 -5.46 -2.76 10.15
C PRO A 203 -4.43 -1.74 10.66
N ALA A 204 -3.28 -2.21 11.14
CA ALA A 204 -2.21 -1.38 11.70
C ALA A 204 -0.90 -1.56 10.93
N GLY A 205 -0.03 -0.56 10.98
CA GLY A 205 1.33 -0.66 10.41
C GLY A 205 1.40 -0.33 8.93
N ARG A 206 0.73 0.75 8.50
CA ARG A 206 0.81 1.24 7.11
C ARG A 206 2.24 1.45 6.64
N VAL A 207 2.61 0.81 5.54
CA VAL A 207 3.85 1.08 4.79
C VAL A 207 3.49 1.88 3.55
N ALA A 208 3.89 3.16 3.50
CA ALA A 208 3.64 4.01 2.35
C ALA A 208 4.91 4.79 1.98
N HIS A 209 5.56 4.40 0.90
CA HIS A 209 6.71 5.09 0.34
C HIS A 209 6.41 5.48 -1.11
N LEU A 210 6.44 6.76 -1.39
CA LEU A 210 6.19 7.32 -2.70
C LEU A 210 7.43 8.06 -3.19
N PHE A 211 7.74 7.87 -4.46
CA PHE A 211 8.88 8.52 -5.12
C PHE A 211 8.40 9.18 -6.41
N VAL A 212 8.80 10.42 -6.64
CA VAL A 212 8.56 11.14 -7.89
C VAL A 212 9.91 11.54 -8.48
N ASN A 213 10.19 11.04 -9.68
CA ASN A 213 11.48 11.23 -10.36
C ASN A 213 12.67 10.87 -9.44
N GLY A 214 12.56 9.73 -8.73
CA GLY A 214 13.56 9.23 -7.79
C GLY A 214 13.58 9.91 -6.43
N ARG A 215 12.76 10.96 -6.17
CA ARG A 215 12.71 11.68 -4.89
C ARG A 215 11.61 11.15 -4.00
N PRO A 216 11.88 10.92 -2.71
CA PRO A 216 10.83 10.58 -1.76
C PRO A 216 9.88 11.76 -1.57
N VAL A 217 8.57 11.46 -1.62
CA VAL A 217 7.51 12.45 -1.42
C VAL A 217 6.51 11.95 -0.38
N ARG A 218 5.93 12.88 0.37
CA ARG A 218 4.79 12.65 1.26
C ARG A 218 3.58 13.32 0.65
N ASP A 219 2.80 12.57 -0.08
CA ASP A 219 1.57 13.07 -0.71
C ASP A 219 0.41 12.12 -0.36
N HIS A 220 -0.47 12.58 0.51
CA HIS A 220 -1.63 11.82 0.96
C HIS A 220 -2.66 11.58 -0.14
N PHE A 221 -2.68 12.41 -1.19
CA PHE A 221 -3.60 12.23 -2.31
C PHE A 221 -3.16 11.08 -3.22
N LEU A 222 -1.85 10.96 -3.48
CA LEU A 222 -1.31 9.80 -4.20
C LEU A 222 -1.51 8.51 -3.43
N VAL A 223 -1.36 8.55 -2.10
CA VAL A 223 -1.66 7.40 -1.26
C VAL A 223 -3.14 7.02 -1.35
N ARG A 224 -4.06 8.00 -1.28
CA ARG A 224 -5.50 7.75 -1.48
C ARG A 224 -5.82 7.27 -2.89
N ALA A 225 -5.11 7.74 -3.91
CA ALA A 225 -5.25 7.24 -5.26
C ALA A 225 -4.88 5.76 -5.35
N ALA A 226 -3.74 5.37 -4.74
CA ALA A 226 -3.36 3.96 -4.64
C ALA A 226 -4.40 3.12 -3.88
N GLU A 227 -4.92 3.63 -2.75
CA GLU A 227 -6.00 2.98 -1.99
C GLU A 227 -7.30 2.83 -2.82
N ARG A 228 -7.68 3.83 -3.63
CA ARG A 228 -8.81 3.72 -4.55
C ARG A 228 -8.62 2.62 -5.59
N GLY A 229 -7.39 2.39 -6.06
CA GLY A 229 -7.07 1.31 -6.98
C GLY A 229 -7.39 -0.09 -6.42
N TYR A 230 -7.36 -0.25 -5.10
CA TYR A 230 -7.82 -1.49 -4.44
C TYR A 230 -9.34 -1.66 -4.51
N ARG A 231 -10.10 -0.57 -4.72
CA ARG A 231 -11.55 -0.56 -4.68
C ARG A 231 -12.08 -1.25 -3.40
N ALA A 232 -13.10 -2.08 -3.51
CA ALA A 232 -13.66 -2.81 -2.38
C ALA A 232 -12.97 -4.17 -2.11
N THR A 233 -11.68 -4.32 -2.37
CA THR A 233 -10.96 -5.59 -2.17
C THR A 233 -10.26 -5.70 -0.83
N VAL A 234 -10.14 -4.60 -0.09
CA VAL A 234 -9.45 -4.54 1.21
C VAL A 234 -10.48 -4.53 2.34
N PRO A 235 -10.29 -5.31 3.42
CA PRO A 235 -11.17 -5.26 4.58
C PRO A 235 -11.28 -3.85 5.16
N ALA A 236 -12.45 -3.52 5.71
CA ALA A 236 -12.68 -2.23 6.34
C ALA A 236 -11.66 -1.97 7.47
N GLY A 237 -11.07 -0.78 7.48
CA GLY A 237 -10.05 -0.40 8.45
C GLY A 237 -8.63 -0.87 8.14
N SER A 238 -8.43 -1.77 7.16
CA SER A 238 -7.10 -2.17 6.72
C SER A 238 -6.51 -1.17 5.75
N ARG A 239 -5.18 -0.99 5.84
CA ARG A 239 -4.42 -0.10 4.95
C ARG A 239 -3.31 -0.89 4.27
N PRO A 240 -3.43 -1.16 2.96
CA PRO A 240 -2.42 -1.93 2.24
C PRO A 240 -1.10 -1.17 2.16
N GLY A 241 0.01 -1.92 2.17
CA GLY A 241 1.33 -1.39 1.92
C GLY A 241 1.50 -0.96 0.46
N VAL A 242 2.08 0.24 0.23
CA VAL A 242 2.36 0.76 -1.11
C VAL A 242 3.77 1.34 -1.18
N ILE A 243 4.54 0.95 -2.18
CA ILE A 243 5.89 1.45 -2.46
C ILE A 243 5.93 1.75 -3.95
N LEU A 244 5.66 3.01 -4.34
CA LEU A 244 5.47 3.40 -5.74
C LEU A 244 6.48 4.47 -6.15
N ALA A 245 7.03 4.31 -7.34
CA ALA A 245 7.86 5.28 -8.03
C ALA A 245 7.12 5.79 -9.27
N LEU A 246 7.00 7.11 -9.38
CA LEU A 246 6.38 7.81 -10.47
C LEU A 246 7.46 8.53 -11.29
N GLU A 247 7.45 8.33 -12.58
CA GLU A 247 8.20 9.16 -13.53
C GLU A 247 7.21 10.11 -14.22
N VAL A 248 7.44 11.40 -14.03
CA VAL A 248 6.61 12.48 -14.57
C VAL A 248 7.51 13.44 -15.31
N PRO A 249 7.12 13.98 -16.48
CA PRO A 249 7.92 14.97 -17.19
C PRO A 249 8.32 16.13 -16.28
N ALA A 250 9.55 16.58 -16.39
CA ALA A 250 10.12 17.61 -15.50
C ALA A 250 9.31 18.92 -15.50
N GLY A 251 8.71 19.28 -16.65
CA GLY A 251 7.84 20.46 -16.78
C GLY A 251 6.46 20.36 -16.15
N ASP A 252 6.05 19.14 -15.74
CA ASP A 252 4.72 18.89 -15.18
C ASP A 252 4.74 18.67 -13.65
N VAL A 253 5.93 18.76 -13.02
CA VAL A 253 6.10 18.62 -11.58
C VAL A 253 6.99 19.75 -11.02
N ASP A 254 6.46 20.46 -10.03
CA ASP A 254 7.23 21.43 -9.24
C ASP A 254 7.64 20.80 -7.90
N VAL A 255 8.94 20.61 -7.70
CA VAL A 255 9.53 20.03 -6.49
C VAL A 255 9.98 21.09 -5.47
N ASN A 256 9.83 22.37 -5.80
CA ASN A 256 10.29 23.50 -4.98
C ASN A 256 9.16 24.09 -4.11
N VAL A 257 8.30 23.26 -3.54
CA VAL A 257 7.11 23.68 -2.79
C VAL A 257 7.40 23.88 -1.31
N HIS A 258 8.15 22.96 -0.69
CA HIS A 258 8.40 22.95 0.76
C HIS A 258 9.89 22.87 1.09
N PRO A 259 10.41 23.52 2.17
CA PRO A 259 11.82 23.47 2.56
C PRO A 259 12.36 22.04 2.76
N ALA A 260 11.56 21.14 3.32
CA ALA A 260 11.93 19.72 3.50
C ALA A 260 11.86 18.90 2.21
N LYS A 261 11.37 19.48 1.08
CA LYS A 261 11.30 18.84 -0.24
C LYS A 261 10.50 17.52 -0.28
N LEU A 262 9.61 17.33 0.68
CA LEU A 262 8.76 16.13 0.76
C LEU A 262 7.40 16.33 0.06
N GLU A 263 7.07 17.54 -0.35
CA GLU A 263 5.85 17.87 -1.09
C GLU A 263 6.20 18.27 -2.52
N VAL A 264 5.34 17.86 -3.44
CA VAL A 264 5.44 18.21 -4.86
C VAL A 264 4.10 18.76 -5.35
N ARG A 265 4.14 19.63 -6.37
CA ARG A 265 2.92 20.07 -7.06
C ARG A 265 2.96 19.57 -8.50
N PHE A 266 1.91 18.90 -8.90
CA PHE A 266 1.71 18.46 -10.27
C PHE A 266 0.90 19.50 -11.05
N ARG A 267 1.25 19.70 -12.30
CA ARG A 267 0.49 20.56 -13.22
C ARG A 267 -0.91 19.99 -13.46
N ASP A 268 -0.98 18.69 -13.73
CA ASP A 268 -2.24 17.93 -13.80
C ASP A 268 -2.23 16.84 -12.74
N ARG A 269 -2.68 17.19 -11.55
CA ARG A 269 -2.75 16.29 -10.42
C ARG A 269 -3.74 15.15 -10.65
N TYR A 270 -4.88 15.42 -11.29
CA TYR A 270 -5.91 14.42 -11.52
C TYR A 270 -5.44 13.32 -12.47
N ALA A 271 -4.69 13.67 -13.51
CA ALA A 271 -4.08 12.70 -14.41
C ALA A 271 -3.08 11.79 -13.68
N VAL A 272 -2.25 12.35 -12.79
CA VAL A 272 -1.29 11.57 -11.99
C VAL A 272 -2.02 10.66 -10.99
N GLU A 273 -3.04 11.16 -10.28
CA GLU A 273 -3.85 10.35 -9.38
C GLU A 273 -4.56 9.20 -10.12
N ALA A 274 -5.15 9.47 -11.29
CA ALA A 274 -5.79 8.45 -12.13
C ALA A 274 -4.80 7.40 -12.62
N ALA A 275 -3.58 7.80 -12.98
CA ALA A 275 -2.52 6.87 -13.37
C ALA A 275 -2.12 5.93 -12.22
N VAL A 276 -2.01 6.45 -11.00
CA VAL A 276 -1.70 5.65 -9.80
C VAL A 276 -2.85 4.69 -9.47
N GLU A 277 -4.09 5.17 -9.49
CA GLU A 277 -5.28 4.35 -9.24
C GLU A 277 -5.37 3.19 -10.23
N GLU A 278 -5.23 3.48 -11.53
CA GLU A 278 -5.28 2.46 -12.60
C GLU A 278 -4.09 1.50 -12.52
N ALA A 279 -2.89 1.97 -12.18
CA ALA A 279 -1.70 1.13 -12.01
C ALA A 279 -1.92 0.05 -10.94
N VAL A 280 -2.45 0.46 -9.79
CA VAL A 280 -2.76 -0.47 -8.68
C VAL A 280 -3.90 -1.40 -9.09
N HIS A 281 -4.95 -0.87 -9.70
CA HIS A 281 -6.10 -1.66 -10.15
C HIS A 281 -5.69 -2.77 -11.12
N ARG A 282 -4.86 -2.47 -12.11
CA ARG A 282 -4.34 -3.47 -13.07
C ARG A 282 -3.48 -4.53 -12.39
N ALA A 283 -2.56 -4.12 -11.50
CA ALA A 283 -1.73 -5.07 -10.76
C ALA A 283 -2.56 -6.07 -9.92
N LEU A 284 -3.72 -5.65 -9.43
CA LEU A 284 -4.66 -6.52 -8.71
C LEU A 284 -5.54 -7.36 -9.65
N GLY A 285 -5.88 -6.82 -10.84
CA GLY A 285 -6.67 -7.52 -11.86
C GLY A 285 -5.97 -8.73 -12.45
N ASP A 286 -4.63 -8.73 -12.50
CA ASP A 286 -3.81 -9.86 -12.96
C ASP A 286 -3.78 -11.04 -11.97
N LEU A 287 -4.35 -10.87 -10.76
CA LEU A 287 -4.46 -11.96 -9.78
C LEU A 287 -5.58 -12.93 -10.17
N VAL A 288 -5.20 -14.13 -10.55
CA VAL A 288 -6.16 -15.24 -10.81
C VAL A 288 -6.60 -15.88 -9.50
N SER A 289 -5.78 -15.79 -8.45
CA SER A 289 -6.07 -16.35 -7.13
C SER A 289 -5.43 -15.52 -6.03
N ALA A 290 -6.21 -15.17 -5.03
CA ALA A 290 -5.73 -14.40 -3.88
C ALA A 290 -4.94 -15.24 -2.86
N ALA A 291 -5.13 -16.55 -2.84
CA ALA A 291 -4.44 -17.44 -1.90
C ALA A 291 -4.08 -18.77 -2.57
N PRO A 292 -2.78 -19.12 -2.67
CA PRO A 292 -2.40 -20.51 -2.93
C PRO A 292 -2.79 -21.36 -1.73
N MET A 293 -3.32 -22.57 -1.97
CA MET A 293 -3.54 -23.52 -0.86
C MET A 293 -2.20 -23.78 -0.16
N GLY A 294 -2.13 -23.42 1.13
CA GLY A 294 -0.90 -23.55 1.92
C GLY A 294 -0.35 -24.97 1.96
N THR A 295 0.97 -25.09 2.05
CA THR A 295 1.71 -26.37 2.21
C THR A 295 1.64 -26.94 3.63
N GLY A 296 0.71 -26.47 4.47
CA GLY A 296 0.52 -27.02 5.82
C GLY A 296 0.08 -28.49 5.78
N PRO A 297 0.45 -29.31 6.78
CA PRO A 297 0.00 -30.68 6.87
C PRO A 297 -1.53 -30.71 6.92
N MET A 298 -2.13 -31.60 6.10
CA MET A 298 -3.58 -31.77 6.06
C MET A 298 -4.08 -32.34 7.39
N PRO A 299 -5.28 -31.97 7.88
CA PRO A 299 -5.79 -32.38 9.18
C PRO A 299 -5.89 -33.90 9.39
N TRP A 300 -5.80 -34.72 8.32
CA TRP A 300 -5.82 -36.18 8.38
C TRP A 300 -4.42 -36.82 8.38
N GLU A 301 -3.34 -36.08 8.28
CA GLU A 301 -2.00 -36.63 8.51
C GLU A 301 -1.86 -36.93 10.00
N HIS A 302 -2.06 -38.18 10.36
CA HIS A 302 -1.86 -38.67 11.72
C HIS A 302 -0.43 -38.35 12.16
N ARG A 303 -0.30 -37.46 13.11
CA ARG A 303 0.93 -37.10 13.79
C ARG A 303 1.50 -38.36 14.44
N ALA A 304 2.47 -38.98 13.82
CA ALA A 304 3.32 -39.94 14.50
C ALA A 304 4.02 -39.22 15.64
N VAL A 305 3.66 -39.49 16.87
CA VAL A 305 4.30 -38.93 18.05
C VAL A 305 5.67 -39.57 18.20
N THR A 306 6.69 -38.98 17.59
CA THR A 306 8.07 -39.23 17.97
C THR A 306 8.58 -38.01 18.71
N GLY A 307 8.86 -38.20 20.00
CA GLY A 307 9.36 -37.13 20.87
C GLY A 307 10.70 -36.58 20.39
N ALA A 308 10.74 -35.31 20.16
CA ALA A 308 11.96 -34.50 20.09
C ALA A 308 11.68 -33.18 20.80
N GLY A 309 12.54 -32.85 21.74
CA GLY A 309 12.43 -31.70 22.63
C GLY A 309 12.45 -30.33 21.95
N PRO A 310 12.28 -29.24 22.69
CA PRO A 310 12.02 -27.92 22.18
C PRO A 310 13.21 -27.39 21.37
N ARG A 311 13.04 -27.21 20.06
CA ARG A 311 13.94 -26.43 19.25
C ARG A 311 13.77 -24.95 19.61
N ARG A 312 14.87 -24.34 19.99
CA ARG A 312 15.03 -22.90 20.19
C ARG A 312 14.49 -22.18 18.94
N ALA A 313 13.53 -21.26 19.13
CA ALA A 313 13.09 -20.34 18.12
C ALA A 313 14.27 -19.48 17.69
N GLU A 314 14.61 -19.50 16.40
CA GLU A 314 15.49 -18.50 15.82
C GLU A 314 14.76 -17.16 15.88
N SER A 315 15.43 -16.17 16.45
CA SER A 315 14.96 -14.81 16.64
C SER A 315 14.55 -14.22 15.28
N GLY A 316 13.28 -13.82 15.16
CA GLY A 316 12.78 -12.98 14.08
C GLY A 316 13.51 -11.63 14.01
N PRO A 317 13.31 -10.83 12.96
CA PRO A 317 13.95 -9.52 12.82
C PRO A 317 13.72 -8.69 14.08
N PRO A 318 14.71 -7.90 14.52
CA PRO A 318 14.64 -7.21 15.81
C PRO A 318 13.37 -6.34 15.85
N GLU A 319 12.65 -6.40 16.96
CA GLU A 319 11.39 -5.66 17.24
C GLU A 319 11.48 -4.14 16.99
N LEU A 320 12.69 -3.61 16.79
CA LEU A 320 12.95 -2.22 16.45
C LEU A 320 12.25 -1.76 15.16
N PHE A 321 12.08 -2.67 14.19
CA PHE A 321 11.45 -2.34 12.90
C PHE A 321 9.93 -2.38 12.95
N ALA A 322 9.34 -3.30 13.69
CA ALA A 322 7.89 -3.35 13.88
C ALA A 322 7.37 -2.07 14.58
N GLY A 323 8.12 -1.58 15.59
CA GLY A 323 7.81 -0.33 16.29
C GLY A 323 8.11 0.95 15.48
N ALA A 324 9.08 0.92 14.55
CA ALA A 324 9.43 2.10 13.75
C ALA A 324 8.39 2.45 12.68
N LEU A 325 7.67 1.44 12.20
CA LEU A 325 6.65 1.62 11.16
C LEU A 325 5.24 1.87 11.72
N ALA A 326 4.96 1.46 12.97
CA ALA A 326 3.65 1.59 13.59
C ALA A 326 3.29 3.00 14.12
N GLY A 327 4.18 3.95 14.13
CA GLY A 327 3.93 5.25 14.76
C GLY A 327 3.78 6.43 13.80
N LEU A 328 3.56 6.20 12.51
CA LEU A 328 3.27 7.27 11.55
C LEU A 328 1.81 7.74 11.61
N ASP A 329 0.94 6.97 12.25
CA ASP A 329 -0.50 7.24 12.30
C ASP A 329 -0.94 8.12 13.49
N GLU A 330 -0.08 8.33 14.50
CA GLU A 330 -0.49 9.08 15.70
C GLU A 330 -0.52 10.61 15.55
N GLU A 331 0.13 11.17 14.53
CA GLU A 331 0.11 12.63 14.29
C GLU A 331 -1.06 13.13 13.41
N LEU A 332 -1.87 12.22 12.85
CA LEU A 332 -2.99 12.57 11.96
C LEU A 332 -4.38 12.14 12.45
N ALA A 333 -4.48 11.57 13.65
CA ALA A 333 -5.74 11.15 14.27
C ALA A 333 -5.91 11.77 15.66
N GLU A 334 -6.22 13.06 15.72
CA GLU A 334 -6.99 13.62 16.83
C GLU A 334 -8.47 13.39 16.54
N GLY A 335 -9.06 12.43 17.24
CA GLY A 335 -10.52 12.23 17.32
C GLY A 335 -10.97 10.85 16.87
N GLU A 336 -10.94 9.88 17.79
CA GLU A 336 -11.97 8.88 18.09
C GLU A 336 -11.34 7.67 18.79
N GLU A 337 -11.82 7.38 19.99
CA GLU A 337 -11.39 6.24 20.81
C GLU A 337 -11.94 4.91 20.25
N PRO A 338 -11.22 3.79 20.34
CA PRO A 338 -11.70 2.48 19.91
C PRO A 338 -12.25 1.66 21.07
N GLU A 339 -13.41 1.04 20.85
CA GLU A 339 -13.90 -0.07 21.67
C GLU A 339 -13.18 -1.40 21.32
N GLU A 340 -12.84 -2.13 22.37
CA GLU A 340 -12.12 -3.39 22.35
C GLU A 340 -12.96 -4.57 21.80
N GLY A 341 -12.32 -5.44 21.04
CA GLY A 341 -12.85 -6.74 20.68
C GLY A 341 -11.76 -7.67 20.15
N ALA A 342 -11.26 -8.54 21.02
CA ALA A 342 -10.21 -9.52 20.76
C ALA A 342 -10.65 -10.69 19.87
N ALA A 343 -9.76 -11.16 18.99
CA ALA A 343 -9.60 -12.57 18.63
C ALA A 343 -8.23 -12.83 17.97
N GLU A 344 -7.45 -13.71 18.61
CA GLU A 344 -6.21 -14.31 18.11
C GLU A 344 -6.52 -15.30 16.98
N ASP A 345 -5.70 -15.35 15.92
CA ASP A 345 -5.05 -16.60 15.49
C ASP A 345 -4.11 -16.46 14.27
N ALA A 346 -2.95 -17.05 14.47
CA ALA A 346 -1.99 -17.74 13.60
C ALA A 346 -1.72 -17.27 12.15
N ALA A 347 -0.51 -16.75 11.94
CA ALA A 347 0.12 -16.57 10.64
C ALA A 347 0.74 -17.86 10.08
N ALA A 348 0.47 -18.19 8.80
CA ALA A 348 1.15 -19.24 8.04
C ALA A 348 2.08 -18.64 6.97
N PRO A 349 3.22 -19.31 6.61
CA PRO A 349 4.25 -18.75 5.74
C PRO A 349 3.88 -18.80 4.25
N ALA A 350 4.32 -17.78 3.53
CA ALA A 350 4.04 -17.55 2.12
C ALA A 350 4.92 -18.42 1.19
N ALA A 351 4.30 -19.01 0.17
CA ALA A 351 4.97 -19.61 -0.98
C ALA A 351 4.77 -18.73 -2.24
N GLY A 352 5.82 -18.60 -3.05
CA GLY A 352 5.91 -17.67 -4.17
C GLY A 352 4.82 -17.85 -5.24
N ALA A 353 4.32 -16.72 -5.74
CA ALA A 353 3.32 -16.64 -6.78
C ALA A 353 3.96 -16.83 -8.16
N VAL A 354 3.46 -17.79 -8.95
CA VAL A 354 3.70 -17.91 -10.39
C VAL A 354 2.48 -17.30 -11.09
N ALA A 355 2.71 -16.33 -11.96
CA ALA A 355 1.67 -15.72 -12.77
C ALA A 355 1.06 -16.78 -13.69
N ALA A 356 -0.25 -17.03 -13.56
CA ALA A 356 -1.00 -17.89 -14.46
C ALA A 356 -1.70 -17.04 -15.53
N PRO A 357 -1.80 -17.53 -16.78
CA PRO A 357 -2.49 -16.81 -17.84
C PRO A 357 -3.99 -16.68 -17.50
N ALA A 358 -4.55 -15.49 -17.77
CA ALA A 358 -5.98 -15.24 -17.65
C ALA A 358 -6.75 -16.28 -18.47
N PRO A 359 -7.75 -16.98 -17.93
CA PRO A 359 -8.55 -17.93 -18.70
C PRO A 359 -9.52 -17.15 -19.60
N GLY A 360 -9.03 -16.74 -20.75
CA GLY A 360 -9.88 -16.31 -21.86
C GLY A 360 -10.82 -17.46 -22.25
N GLY A 361 -12.13 -17.21 -22.20
CA GLY A 361 -13.21 -18.16 -22.34
C GLY A 361 -12.97 -19.31 -23.33
N ARG A 362 -13.21 -20.50 -22.90
CA ARG A 362 -13.46 -21.80 -23.53
C ARG A 362 -12.76 -23.00 -22.85
N GLN A 363 -11.94 -22.85 -21.82
CA GLN A 363 -11.20 -23.97 -21.21
C GLN A 363 -11.51 -24.19 -19.73
N ALA A 364 -12.40 -23.43 -19.12
CA ALA A 364 -12.82 -23.64 -17.74
C ALA A 364 -14.05 -24.57 -17.70
N ARG A 365 -13.96 -25.69 -16.98
CA ARG A 365 -15.05 -26.66 -16.83
C ARG A 365 -15.50 -26.71 -15.38
N VAL A 366 -16.74 -26.31 -15.12
CA VAL A 366 -17.37 -26.49 -13.80
C VAL A 366 -17.60 -27.99 -13.58
N LEU A 367 -17.09 -28.50 -12.47
CA LEU A 367 -17.13 -29.92 -12.13
C LEU A 367 -18.28 -30.25 -11.19
N ALA A 368 -18.38 -29.56 -10.04
CA ALA A 368 -19.34 -29.84 -8.98
C ALA A 368 -19.44 -28.71 -7.98
N GLN A 369 -20.52 -28.71 -7.20
CA GLN A 369 -20.66 -27.94 -5.97
C GLN A 369 -20.34 -28.82 -4.77
N VAL A 370 -19.55 -28.32 -3.81
CA VAL A 370 -19.16 -29.02 -2.58
C VAL A 370 -19.69 -28.27 -1.37
N HIS A 371 -20.33 -28.98 -0.45
CA HIS A 371 -20.95 -28.43 0.78
C HIS A 371 -21.93 -27.27 0.52
N SER A 372 -22.51 -27.18 -0.68
CA SER A 372 -23.36 -26.03 -1.08
C SER A 372 -22.72 -24.66 -0.81
N ALA A 373 -21.38 -24.59 -0.85
CA ALA A 373 -20.59 -23.41 -0.55
C ALA A 373 -19.47 -23.16 -1.57
N TYR A 374 -18.89 -24.23 -2.12
CA TYR A 374 -17.73 -24.13 -3.00
C TYR A 374 -18.03 -24.75 -4.37
N ILE A 375 -17.56 -24.10 -5.44
CA ILE A 375 -17.67 -24.62 -6.80
C ILE A 375 -16.27 -25.05 -7.25
N LEU A 376 -16.13 -26.30 -7.71
CA LEU A 376 -14.90 -26.83 -8.28
C LEU A 376 -14.89 -26.56 -9.79
N VAL A 377 -13.79 -25.95 -10.25
CA VAL A 377 -13.60 -25.61 -11.67
C VAL A 377 -12.26 -26.13 -12.15
N GLU A 378 -12.28 -26.96 -13.19
CA GLU A 378 -11.08 -27.44 -13.87
C GLU A 378 -10.61 -26.42 -14.89
N VAL A 379 -9.33 -26.10 -14.87
CA VAL A 379 -8.61 -25.34 -15.89
C VAL A 379 -7.36 -26.12 -16.33
N PRO A 380 -6.73 -25.84 -17.48
CA PRO A 380 -5.69 -26.69 -18.06
C PRO A 380 -4.53 -27.09 -17.15
N GLN A 381 -4.18 -26.23 -16.16
CA GLN A 381 -3.00 -26.48 -15.29
C GLN A 381 -3.32 -26.44 -13.79
N ALA A 382 -4.60 -26.36 -13.43
CA ALA A 382 -5.00 -26.26 -12.03
C ALA A 382 -6.45 -26.71 -11.78
N LEU A 383 -6.74 -27.02 -10.52
CA LEU A 383 -8.09 -27.05 -9.98
C LEU A 383 -8.34 -25.74 -9.25
N LEU A 384 -9.42 -25.04 -9.60
CA LEU A 384 -9.87 -23.86 -8.87
C LEU A 384 -10.99 -24.25 -7.92
N ILE A 385 -10.95 -23.70 -6.71
CA ILE A 385 -12.01 -23.80 -5.71
C ILE A 385 -12.57 -22.39 -5.55
N VAL A 386 -13.80 -22.19 -5.98
CA VAL A 386 -14.48 -20.88 -5.98
C VAL A 386 -15.46 -20.85 -4.81
N ASP A 387 -15.32 -19.86 -3.93
CA ASP A 387 -16.31 -19.59 -2.89
C ASP A 387 -17.56 -18.97 -3.53
N GLN A 388 -18.69 -19.67 -3.46
CA GLN A 388 -19.95 -19.28 -4.10
C GLN A 388 -20.47 -17.93 -3.60
N HIS A 389 -20.38 -17.68 -2.29
CA HIS A 389 -20.89 -16.46 -1.68
C HIS A 389 -20.03 -15.25 -2.07
N SER A 390 -18.72 -15.35 -1.82
CA SER A 390 -17.75 -14.29 -2.16
C SER A 390 -17.71 -14.00 -3.65
N ALA A 391 -17.81 -15.02 -4.50
CA ALA A 391 -17.90 -14.86 -5.96
C ALA A 391 -19.17 -14.09 -6.36
N HIS A 392 -20.32 -14.43 -5.76
CA HIS A 392 -21.57 -13.74 -6.08
C HIS A 392 -21.59 -12.31 -5.56
N GLU A 393 -21.03 -12.02 -4.39
CA GLU A 393 -20.84 -10.66 -3.89
C GLU A 393 -20.02 -9.81 -4.89
N ARG A 394 -18.91 -10.34 -5.41
CA ARG A 394 -18.07 -9.65 -6.41
C ARG A 394 -18.84 -9.37 -7.70
N VAL A 395 -19.51 -10.36 -8.25
CA VAL A 395 -20.32 -10.21 -9.48
C VAL A 395 -21.43 -9.16 -9.31
N LEU A 396 -22.11 -9.18 -8.16
CA LEU A 396 -23.16 -8.20 -7.86
C LEU A 396 -22.60 -6.81 -7.67
N TYR A 397 -21.48 -6.66 -6.97
CA TYR A 397 -20.82 -5.38 -6.78
C TYR A 397 -20.48 -4.72 -8.12
N GLU A 398 -19.80 -5.44 -9.00
CA GLU A 398 -19.42 -4.94 -10.33
C GLU A 398 -20.65 -4.57 -11.18
N ARG A 399 -21.67 -5.41 -11.15
CA ARG A 399 -22.94 -5.14 -11.84
C ARG A 399 -23.61 -3.89 -11.28
N THR A 400 -23.63 -3.73 -9.96
CA THR A 400 -24.20 -2.56 -9.28
C THR A 400 -23.43 -1.30 -9.63
N MET A 401 -22.10 -1.33 -9.60
CA MET A 401 -21.25 -0.20 -9.99
C MET A 401 -21.51 0.23 -11.44
N ARG A 402 -21.66 -0.74 -12.36
CA ARG A 402 -22.02 -0.44 -13.77
C ARG A 402 -23.43 0.16 -13.87
N ALA A 403 -24.40 -0.35 -13.14
CA ALA A 403 -25.77 0.20 -13.12
C ALA A 403 -25.84 1.62 -12.53
N LEU A 404 -25.04 1.90 -11.50
CA LEU A 404 -24.93 3.24 -10.91
C LEU A 404 -24.22 4.24 -11.85
N ALA A 405 -23.31 3.78 -12.68
CA ALA A 405 -22.61 4.61 -13.68
C ALA A 405 -23.46 4.85 -14.94
N ALA A 406 -24.17 3.82 -15.41
CA ALA A 406 -25.09 3.91 -16.53
C ALA A 406 -26.50 4.15 -15.98
N LYS A 407 -27.26 5.11 -16.54
CA LYS A 407 -28.70 5.19 -16.27
C LYS A 407 -29.39 3.98 -16.89
N ALA A 408 -29.32 2.81 -16.26
CA ALA A 408 -29.81 1.56 -16.83
C ALA A 408 -31.14 1.13 -16.23
N ASP A 409 -32.13 0.89 -17.06
CA ASP A 409 -33.46 0.35 -16.74
C ASP A 409 -33.34 -1.18 -16.45
N GLY A 410 -33.05 -1.52 -15.20
CA GLY A 410 -33.03 -2.93 -14.75
C GLY A 410 -34.13 -3.26 -13.75
N ALA A 411 -35.17 -2.45 -13.67
CA ALA A 411 -36.26 -2.60 -12.72
C ALA A 411 -37.28 -3.64 -13.18
N GLN A 412 -37.63 -4.59 -12.31
CA GLN A 412 -38.77 -5.48 -12.48
C GLN A 412 -39.99 -4.85 -11.79
N LYS A 413 -40.99 -4.46 -12.56
CA LYS A 413 -42.28 -3.97 -12.00
C LYS A 413 -43.00 -5.13 -11.32
N LEU A 414 -43.50 -4.83 -10.12
CA LEU A 414 -44.31 -5.77 -9.35
C LEU A 414 -45.74 -5.74 -9.83
N LEU A 415 -46.36 -6.91 -10.01
CA LEU A 415 -47.79 -7.00 -10.33
C LEU A 415 -48.65 -6.48 -9.17
N PHE A 416 -48.23 -6.76 -7.95
CA PHE A 416 -48.82 -6.22 -6.72
C PHE A 416 -47.73 -5.45 -5.95
N PRO A 417 -47.91 -4.12 -5.75
CA PRO A 417 -46.98 -3.32 -4.97
C PRO A 417 -46.83 -3.87 -3.55
N LEU A 418 -45.63 -3.82 -2.99
CA LEU A 418 -45.34 -4.21 -1.62
C LEU A 418 -45.35 -2.98 -0.72
N THR A 419 -45.97 -3.07 0.46
CA THR A 419 -45.87 -2.04 1.48
C THR A 419 -44.87 -2.43 2.53
N VAL A 420 -43.88 -1.57 2.84
CA VAL A 420 -42.81 -1.80 3.81
C VAL A 420 -42.83 -0.65 4.82
N GLU A 421 -42.78 -0.99 6.11
CA GLU A 421 -42.69 0.01 7.19
C GLU A 421 -41.22 0.23 7.56
N PHE A 422 -40.92 1.52 7.84
CA PHE A 422 -39.59 1.98 8.20
C PHE A 422 -39.62 2.87 9.44
N SER A 423 -38.53 2.92 10.21
CA SER A 423 -38.34 3.90 11.28
C SER A 423 -38.11 5.31 10.72
N PRO A 424 -38.27 6.39 11.52
CA PRO A 424 -38.01 7.74 11.04
C PRO A 424 -36.65 7.94 10.43
N GLY A 425 -35.56 7.44 11.06
CA GLY A 425 -34.20 7.55 10.52
C GLY A 425 -33.99 6.74 9.24
N GLU A 426 -34.71 5.64 9.05
CA GLU A 426 -34.69 4.88 7.79
C GLU A 426 -35.44 5.60 6.66
N LEU A 427 -36.51 6.34 6.98
CA LEU A 427 -37.20 7.20 6.00
C LEU A 427 -36.31 8.35 5.55
N ASP A 428 -35.60 8.99 6.48
CA ASP A 428 -34.61 10.01 6.16
C ASP A 428 -33.49 9.43 5.23
N ALA A 429 -33.02 8.21 5.50
CA ALA A 429 -32.04 7.53 4.65
C ALA A 429 -32.60 7.22 3.25
N ILE A 430 -33.89 6.84 3.14
CA ILE A 430 -34.55 6.63 1.84
C ILE A 430 -34.61 7.94 1.07
N GLU A 431 -34.96 9.05 1.71
CA GLU A 431 -35.03 10.36 1.07
C GLU A 431 -33.64 10.80 0.56
N VAL A 432 -32.61 10.69 1.40
CA VAL A 432 -31.23 11.06 1.05
C VAL A 432 -30.66 10.20 -0.08
N HIS A 433 -30.95 8.89 -0.08
CA HIS A 433 -30.37 7.92 -1.03
C HIS A 433 -31.35 7.44 -2.11
N GLY A 434 -32.52 8.09 -2.23
CA GLY A 434 -33.61 7.67 -3.14
C GLY A 434 -33.18 7.56 -4.60
N GLU A 435 -32.31 8.47 -5.07
CA GLU A 435 -31.77 8.42 -6.44
C GLU A 435 -30.90 7.18 -6.68
N LEU A 436 -30.10 6.78 -5.68
CA LEU A 436 -29.27 5.57 -5.79
C LEU A 436 -30.13 4.31 -5.76
N LEU A 437 -31.17 4.27 -4.92
CA LEU A 437 -32.13 3.16 -4.87
C LEU A 437 -32.90 3.04 -6.20
N ALA A 438 -33.29 4.16 -6.79
CA ALA A 438 -33.94 4.19 -8.10
C ALA A 438 -33.01 3.67 -9.22
N ARG A 439 -31.74 4.04 -9.22
CA ARG A 439 -30.74 3.53 -10.19
C ARG A 439 -30.49 2.02 -10.06
N LEU A 440 -30.72 1.44 -8.87
CA LEU A 440 -30.70 -0.02 -8.67
C LEU A 440 -31.94 -0.73 -9.21
N GLY A 441 -33.02 0.01 -9.46
CA GLY A 441 -34.29 -0.54 -9.92
C GLY A 441 -35.37 -0.61 -8.86
N TYR A 442 -35.21 0.05 -7.69
CA TYR A 442 -36.30 0.25 -6.75
C TYR A 442 -37.13 1.46 -7.16
N GLU A 443 -38.44 1.28 -7.31
CA GLU A 443 -39.41 2.38 -7.47
C GLU A 443 -40.20 2.49 -6.19
N LEU A 444 -39.91 3.54 -5.40
CA LEU A 444 -40.43 3.75 -4.06
C LEU A 444 -41.35 4.96 -4.04
N ALA A 445 -42.52 4.86 -3.36
CA ALA A 445 -43.42 5.98 -3.16
C ALA A 445 -43.89 6.03 -1.70
N PRO A 446 -44.02 7.22 -1.07
CA PRO A 446 -44.61 7.37 0.25
C PRO A 446 -46.06 6.90 0.26
N PHE A 447 -46.48 6.17 1.32
CA PHE A 447 -47.85 5.68 1.47
C PHE A 447 -48.59 6.27 2.69
N GLY A 448 -47.92 7.15 3.40
CA GLY A 448 -48.42 7.79 4.62
C GLY A 448 -47.89 7.15 5.91
N GLY A 449 -47.75 7.96 6.95
CA GLY A 449 -47.14 7.55 8.21
C GLY A 449 -45.70 7.10 8.04
N ARG A 450 -45.42 5.85 8.36
CA ARG A 450 -44.08 5.24 8.28
C ARG A 450 -43.95 4.20 7.17
N SER A 451 -44.92 4.18 6.24
CA SER A 451 -45.01 3.17 5.19
C SER A 451 -44.55 3.70 3.84
N VAL A 452 -43.85 2.88 3.08
CA VAL A 452 -43.40 3.11 1.71
C VAL A 452 -43.94 1.99 0.82
N VAL A 453 -44.49 2.34 -0.33
CA VAL A 453 -44.90 1.38 -1.37
C VAL A 453 -43.76 1.17 -2.34
N VAL A 454 -43.48 -0.10 -2.66
CA VAL A 454 -42.48 -0.53 -3.63
C VAL A 454 -43.22 -0.99 -4.88
N HIS A 455 -43.06 -0.27 -5.99
CA HIS A 455 -43.68 -0.56 -7.28
C HIS A 455 -42.81 -1.41 -8.20
N ALA A 456 -41.48 -1.22 -8.09
CA ALA A 456 -40.49 -2.00 -8.83
C ALA A 456 -39.30 -2.37 -7.95
N VAL A 457 -38.64 -3.46 -8.30
CA VAL A 457 -37.49 -4.01 -7.55
C VAL A 457 -36.37 -4.43 -8.52
N PRO A 458 -35.11 -4.43 -8.09
CA PRO A 458 -34.05 -5.08 -8.86
C PRO A 458 -34.25 -6.60 -8.89
N ALA A 459 -33.79 -7.26 -9.95
CA ALA A 459 -33.84 -8.69 -10.11
C ALA A 459 -32.43 -9.28 -10.37
N PRO A 460 -31.54 -9.29 -9.36
CA PRO A 460 -30.17 -9.74 -9.54
C PRO A 460 -30.08 -11.25 -9.84
N HIS A 461 -30.99 -12.06 -9.27
CA HIS A 461 -31.12 -13.50 -9.46
C HIS A 461 -32.52 -14.01 -9.10
N ALA A 462 -32.89 -15.22 -9.52
CA ALA A 462 -34.24 -15.78 -9.37
C ALA A 462 -34.71 -15.95 -7.90
N ARG A 463 -33.78 -16.05 -6.95
CA ARG A 463 -34.07 -16.26 -5.50
C ARG A 463 -33.95 -14.99 -4.68
N PHE A 464 -33.98 -13.82 -5.30
CA PHE A 464 -33.79 -12.53 -4.64
C PHE A 464 -35.04 -12.13 -3.84
N ASP A 465 -34.85 -11.89 -2.55
CA ASP A 465 -35.88 -11.30 -1.67
C ASP A 465 -35.68 -9.78 -1.63
N ALA A 466 -36.39 -9.08 -2.51
CA ALA A 466 -36.26 -7.66 -2.68
C ALA A 466 -36.72 -6.83 -1.45
N ALA A 467 -37.77 -7.30 -0.76
CA ALA A 467 -38.30 -6.60 0.41
C ALA A 467 -37.36 -6.71 1.63
N ARG A 468 -36.79 -7.88 1.82
CA ARG A 468 -35.79 -8.11 2.85
C ARG A 468 -34.51 -7.32 2.57
N CYS A 469 -33.99 -7.39 1.33
CA CYS A 469 -32.79 -6.69 0.92
C CYS A 469 -32.97 -5.17 1.08
N LEU A 470 -34.10 -4.61 0.66
CA LEU A 470 -34.40 -3.18 0.84
C LEU A 470 -34.34 -2.78 2.31
N ARG A 471 -34.99 -3.54 3.21
CA ARG A 471 -34.95 -3.25 4.66
C ARG A 471 -33.52 -3.27 5.22
N GLU A 472 -32.75 -4.31 4.88
CA GLU A 472 -31.38 -4.45 5.36
C GLU A 472 -30.46 -3.34 4.81
N VAL A 473 -30.58 -2.98 3.52
CA VAL A 473 -29.82 -1.88 2.91
C VAL A 473 -30.17 -0.54 3.56
N VAL A 474 -31.46 -0.25 3.74
CA VAL A 474 -31.91 1.00 4.34
C VAL A 474 -31.50 1.10 5.80
N ALA A 475 -31.55 0.01 6.57
CA ALA A 475 -31.08 -0.03 7.96
C ALA A 475 -29.58 0.23 8.06
N ASP A 476 -28.76 -0.33 7.15
CA ASP A 476 -27.33 -0.08 7.10
C ASP A 476 -27.02 1.39 6.68
N LEU A 477 -27.81 1.95 5.75
CA LEU A 477 -27.72 3.37 5.36
C LEU A 477 -28.03 4.31 6.54
N ALA A 478 -29.10 4.04 7.28
CA ALA A 478 -29.52 4.82 8.44
C ALA A 478 -28.53 4.69 9.62
N GLY A 479 -27.93 3.50 9.80
CA GLY A 479 -27.00 3.22 10.89
C GLY A 479 -25.58 3.73 10.65
N GLY A 480 -25.27 4.34 9.50
CA GLY A 480 -23.93 4.82 9.15
C GLY A 480 -22.86 3.70 9.09
N ARG A 481 -23.26 2.42 9.08
CA ARG A 481 -22.39 1.25 9.10
C ARG A 481 -21.75 0.98 7.73
N PHE A 482 -21.04 1.98 7.25
CA PHE A 482 -20.29 1.85 6.01
C PHE A 482 -18.84 1.54 6.35
N GLY A 483 -18.34 0.41 5.88
CA GLY A 483 -16.92 0.08 5.97
C GLY A 483 -16.05 1.20 5.40
N GLY A 484 -14.74 1.16 5.64
CA GLY A 484 -13.77 2.22 5.36
C GLY A 484 -13.60 2.69 3.91
N LEU A 485 -14.58 2.44 3.03
CA LEU A 485 -14.59 2.92 1.65
C LEU A 485 -14.82 4.44 1.61
N THR A 486 -13.95 5.15 0.93
CA THR A 486 -14.01 6.62 0.81
C THR A 486 -15.08 7.10 -0.19
N ASN A 487 -15.45 6.26 -1.16
CA ASN A 487 -16.42 6.60 -2.19
C ASN A 487 -17.85 6.19 -1.77
N PRO A 488 -18.82 7.12 -1.68
CA PRO A 488 -20.21 6.81 -1.32
C PRO A 488 -20.88 5.79 -2.24
N LEU A 489 -20.58 5.83 -3.55
CA LEU A 489 -21.14 4.88 -4.53
C LEU A 489 -20.62 3.46 -4.31
N GLU A 490 -19.33 3.31 -4.05
CA GLU A 490 -18.73 2.01 -3.74
C GLU A 490 -19.29 1.42 -2.44
N ARG A 491 -19.47 2.26 -1.41
CA ARG A 491 -20.11 1.85 -0.16
C ARG A 491 -21.51 1.31 -0.39
N PHE A 492 -22.30 2.06 -1.14
CA PHE A 492 -23.65 1.65 -1.47
C PHE A 492 -23.68 0.34 -2.27
N ALA A 493 -22.84 0.22 -3.31
CA ALA A 493 -22.72 -0.98 -4.12
C ALA A 493 -22.27 -2.20 -3.31
N SER A 494 -21.29 -2.02 -2.40
CA SER A 494 -20.83 -3.07 -1.49
C SER A 494 -21.93 -3.54 -0.55
N THR A 495 -22.63 -2.60 0.10
CA THR A 495 -23.76 -2.93 0.99
C THR A 495 -24.86 -3.70 0.25
N PHE A 496 -25.23 -3.24 -0.94
CA PHE A 496 -26.22 -3.95 -1.74
C PHE A 496 -25.76 -5.35 -2.16
N ALA A 497 -24.52 -5.49 -2.64
CA ALA A 497 -23.96 -6.78 -3.06
C ALA A 497 -23.97 -7.81 -1.92
N CYS A 498 -23.54 -7.43 -0.71
CA CYS A 498 -23.54 -8.31 0.47
C CYS A 498 -24.94 -8.74 0.88
N ARG A 499 -25.95 -7.85 0.76
CA ARG A 499 -27.33 -8.17 1.15
C ARG A 499 -28.09 -8.97 0.08
N ALA A 500 -27.74 -8.76 -1.19
CA ALA A 500 -28.35 -9.43 -2.34
C ALA A 500 -27.68 -10.77 -2.71
N ALA A 501 -26.46 -11.06 -2.20
CA ALA A 501 -25.73 -12.26 -2.58
C ALA A 501 -26.39 -13.57 -2.10
N ILE A 502 -26.22 -14.61 -2.90
CA ILE A 502 -26.56 -16.00 -2.56
C ILE A 502 -25.75 -16.40 -1.32
N LYS A 503 -26.41 -16.95 -0.32
CA LYS A 503 -25.75 -17.35 0.94
C LYS A 503 -25.06 -18.71 0.80
N ALA A 504 -24.04 -18.95 1.61
CA ALA A 504 -23.49 -20.29 1.79
C ALA A 504 -24.60 -21.25 2.27
N GLY A 505 -24.55 -22.49 1.81
CA GLY A 505 -25.58 -23.51 2.12
C GLY A 505 -26.72 -23.59 1.08
N GLN A 506 -26.75 -22.74 0.07
CA GLN A 506 -27.72 -22.80 -1.03
C GLN A 506 -27.19 -23.67 -2.17
N ALA A 507 -27.92 -24.72 -2.53
CA ALA A 507 -27.59 -25.54 -3.70
C ALA A 507 -27.81 -24.76 -5.00
N LEU A 508 -26.85 -24.80 -5.91
CA LEU A 508 -26.93 -24.21 -7.24
C LEU A 508 -27.11 -25.32 -8.29
N THR A 509 -27.85 -25.03 -9.34
CA THR A 509 -27.90 -25.87 -10.53
C THR A 509 -26.60 -25.73 -11.33
N ASP A 510 -26.32 -26.70 -12.21
CA ASP A 510 -25.15 -26.67 -13.11
C ASP A 510 -25.11 -25.40 -13.97
N GLN A 511 -26.28 -24.91 -14.38
CA GLN A 511 -26.38 -23.69 -15.14
C GLN A 511 -26.04 -22.46 -14.30
N GLU A 512 -26.60 -22.35 -13.08
CA GLU A 512 -26.32 -21.24 -12.16
C GLU A 512 -24.83 -21.18 -11.79
N MET A 513 -24.19 -22.35 -11.58
CA MET A 513 -22.75 -22.41 -11.30
C MET A 513 -21.91 -21.92 -12.49
N ARG A 514 -22.23 -22.35 -13.70
CA ARG A 514 -21.51 -21.89 -14.92
C ARG A 514 -21.67 -20.39 -15.11
N GLU A 515 -22.89 -19.87 -15.03
CA GLU A 515 -23.16 -18.45 -15.17
C GLU A 515 -22.41 -17.61 -14.10
N LEU A 516 -22.36 -18.10 -12.85
CA LEU A 516 -21.64 -17.42 -11.77
C LEU A 516 -20.13 -17.38 -12.06
N VAL A 517 -19.54 -18.50 -12.45
CA VAL A 517 -18.11 -18.61 -12.77
C VAL A 517 -17.75 -17.75 -13.98
N GLU A 518 -18.56 -17.80 -15.05
CA GLU A 518 -18.35 -16.95 -16.24
C GLU A 518 -18.39 -15.46 -15.91
N ARG A 519 -19.39 -15.03 -15.12
CA ARG A 519 -19.52 -13.63 -14.68
C ARG A 519 -18.40 -13.21 -13.74
N LEU A 520 -17.94 -14.12 -12.86
CA LEU A 520 -16.81 -13.84 -11.98
C LEU A 520 -15.54 -13.59 -12.80
N PHE A 521 -15.23 -14.44 -13.79
CA PHE A 521 -14.06 -14.25 -14.64
C PHE A 521 -14.17 -13.07 -15.60
N ALA A 522 -15.37 -12.59 -15.85
CA ALA A 522 -15.63 -11.35 -16.61
C ALA A 522 -15.59 -10.08 -15.73
N SER A 523 -15.38 -10.22 -14.42
CA SER A 523 -15.24 -9.08 -13.50
C SER A 523 -13.81 -8.54 -13.50
N ASP A 524 -13.66 -7.27 -13.11
CA ASP A 524 -12.36 -6.60 -13.10
C ASP A 524 -11.38 -7.20 -12.07
N LEU A 525 -11.90 -7.69 -10.92
CA LEU A 525 -11.10 -8.25 -9.82
C LEU A 525 -11.68 -9.59 -9.33
N PRO A 526 -11.63 -10.64 -10.16
CA PRO A 526 -12.31 -11.90 -9.87
C PRO A 526 -11.76 -12.62 -8.63
N ALA A 527 -10.52 -12.36 -8.23
CA ALA A 527 -9.85 -13.08 -7.15
C ALA A 527 -10.26 -12.64 -5.74
N HIS A 528 -11.01 -11.52 -5.59
CA HIS A 528 -11.36 -10.96 -4.30
C HIS A 528 -12.84 -10.56 -4.22
N ASP A 529 -13.47 -10.76 -3.07
CA ASP A 529 -14.79 -10.20 -2.78
C ASP A 529 -14.72 -8.72 -2.38
N VAL A 530 -15.86 -8.14 -2.01
CA VAL A 530 -15.98 -6.73 -1.58
C VAL A 530 -15.37 -6.44 -0.20
N HIS A 531 -14.93 -7.47 0.52
CA HIS A 531 -14.32 -7.41 1.84
C HIS A 531 -12.85 -7.81 1.82
N GLY A 532 -12.27 -8.06 0.62
CA GLY A 532 -10.88 -8.49 0.44
C GLY A 532 -10.63 -9.97 0.70
N ARG A 533 -11.69 -10.79 0.84
CA ARG A 533 -11.54 -12.23 0.98
C ARG A 533 -11.27 -12.87 -0.38
N PRO A 534 -10.45 -13.94 -0.44
CA PRO A 534 -10.27 -14.69 -1.67
C PRO A 534 -11.60 -15.27 -2.17
N THR A 535 -11.94 -15.01 -3.42
CA THR A 535 -13.08 -15.67 -4.11
C THR A 535 -12.67 -16.98 -4.74
N ILE A 536 -11.37 -17.13 -5.10
CA ILE A 536 -10.81 -18.27 -5.80
C ILE A 536 -9.56 -18.73 -5.08
N VAL A 537 -9.48 -20.04 -4.80
CA VAL A 537 -8.25 -20.72 -4.36
C VAL A 537 -7.81 -21.63 -5.50
N GLN A 538 -6.54 -21.54 -5.88
CA GLN A 538 -5.95 -22.34 -6.96
C GLN A 538 -5.11 -23.48 -6.40
N LEU A 539 -5.31 -24.68 -6.92
CA LEU A 539 -4.48 -25.85 -6.67
C LEU A 539 -3.79 -26.27 -7.99
N PRO A 540 -2.54 -25.87 -8.22
CA PRO A 540 -1.80 -26.20 -9.43
C PRO A 540 -1.64 -27.71 -9.62
N LEU A 541 -1.67 -28.19 -10.87
CA LEU A 541 -1.54 -29.60 -11.19
C LEU A 541 -0.22 -30.19 -10.64
N GLY A 542 0.89 -29.45 -10.77
CA GLY A 542 2.19 -29.88 -10.23
C GLY A 542 2.21 -30.03 -8.71
N GLU A 543 1.41 -29.25 -7.96
CA GLU A 543 1.23 -29.41 -6.52
C GLU A 543 0.43 -30.66 -6.20
N LEU A 544 -0.64 -30.95 -6.95
CA LEU A 544 -1.39 -32.19 -6.86
C LEU A 544 -0.49 -33.41 -7.11
N GLU A 545 0.27 -33.41 -8.21
CA GLU A 545 1.21 -34.48 -8.56
C GLU A 545 2.23 -34.73 -7.45
N ARG A 546 2.81 -33.64 -6.90
CA ARG A 546 3.76 -33.72 -5.79
C ARG A 546 3.15 -34.36 -4.54
N ARG A 547 1.91 -33.97 -4.16
CA ARG A 547 1.20 -34.52 -3.00
C ARG A 547 0.86 -36.02 -3.15
N PHE A 548 0.66 -36.47 -4.39
CA PHE A 548 0.48 -37.89 -4.70
C PHE A 548 1.78 -38.65 -4.99
N GLY A 549 2.94 -38.01 -4.79
CA GLY A 549 4.23 -38.64 -5.01
C GLY A 549 4.54 -38.99 -6.47
N ARG A 550 3.91 -38.30 -7.43
CA ARG A 550 4.11 -38.57 -8.86
C ARG A 550 5.27 -37.79 -9.48
N ARG A 551 5.86 -36.83 -8.76
CA ARG A 551 7.07 -36.07 -9.08
C ARG A 551 7.90 -35.82 -7.82
#